data_b6d4f8a665c5c76543bdc32dc1203c28
#
_entry.id   b6d4f8a665c5c76543bdc32dc1203c28
#
_cell.length_a   1.000
_cell.length_b   1.000
_cell.length_c   1.000
_cell.angle_alpha   90.00
_cell.angle_beta   90.00
_cell.angle_gamma   90.00
#
_symmetry.space_group_name_H-M   'P 1'
#
loop_
_entity.id
_entity.type
_entity.pdbx_description
1 polymer ?
#
loop_
_entity_poly.entity_id
_entity_poly.type
_entity_poly.pdbx_seq_one_letter_code
_entity_poly.pdbx_strand_id
1 'polypeptide(L)'
;MLEICGINKTFNPGTVNANHALKDLSLHLAEGESIAVIGGNGAGKSTLLNAVAGVWGVDSGTIKLGGIDITHLPEYKRAKYIGRVFQDPMMGTAANMQIEENLALAARRGGRRSLRMGITKAEREQFREMLKILDLGLEDRLTDKVGLLSGGQRQALTLLMATLQKPKLLLLDEHTAALDPKTA
;
A
#
# COMPACT_ATOMS: atom_id res chain seq x y z
N MET A 1 -13.24 8.10 4.94
CA MET A 1 -12.89 9.39 5.54
C MET A 1 -11.59 9.24 6.33
N LEU A 2 -10.56 10.04 6.02
CA LEU A 2 -9.30 10.15 6.77
C LEU A 2 -9.25 11.52 7.45
N GLU A 3 -8.93 11.55 8.73
CA GLU A 3 -8.76 12.77 9.52
C GLU A 3 -7.37 12.76 10.15
N ILE A 4 -6.59 13.78 9.88
CA ILE A 4 -5.27 14.02 10.46
C ILE A 4 -5.35 15.37 11.15
N CYS A 5 -5.01 15.42 12.44
CA CYS A 5 -5.06 16.64 13.23
C CYS A 5 -3.71 16.90 13.92
N GLY A 6 -3.04 17.97 13.52
CA GLY A 6 -1.86 18.51 14.17
C GLY A 6 -0.70 17.54 14.31
N ILE A 7 -0.46 16.67 13.33
CA ILE A 7 0.63 15.68 13.45
C ILE A 7 2.00 16.33 13.29
N ASN A 8 2.91 15.91 14.14
CA ASN A 8 4.31 16.31 14.11
C ASN A 8 5.19 15.06 14.00
N LYS A 9 6.29 15.18 13.24
CA LYS A 9 7.32 14.15 13.16
C LYS A 9 8.70 14.76 13.00
N THR A 10 9.57 14.47 13.96
CA THR A 10 10.98 14.85 13.94
C THR A 10 11.85 13.60 13.92
N PHE A 11 12.74 13.52 12.97
CA PHE A 11 13.78 12.48 12.94
C PHE A 11 15.02 12.98 13.68
N ASN A 12 15.70 12.08 14.38
CA ASN A 12 16.95 12.33 15.11
C ASN A 12 16.86 13.57 16.06
N PRO A 13 15.81 13.69 16.90
CA PRO A 13 15.66 14.84 17.78
C PRO A 13 16.88 14.98 18.72
N GLY A 14 17.28 16.24 18.98
CA GLY A 14 18.42 16.53 19.86
C GLY A 14 19.79 16.32 19.26
N THR A 15 19.89 16.02 17.96
CA THR A 15 21.17 15.88 17.26
C THR A 15 21.34 16.97 16.18
N VAL A 16 22.56 17.12 15.67
CA VAL A 16 22.86 18.04 14.56
C VAL A 16 22.12 17.67 13.25
N ASN A 17 21.65 16.43 13.15
CA ASN A 17 20.88 15.92 12.01
C ASN A 17 19.37 15.90 12.30
N ALA A 18 18.89 16.66 13.27
CA ALA A 18 17.46 16.74 13.57
C ALA A 18 16.71 17.31 12.34
N ASN A 19 15.68 16.59 11.91
CA ASN A 19 14.84 16.98 10.79
C ASN A 19 13.36 16.93 11.19
N HIS A 20 12.71 18.08 11.30
CA HIS A 20 11.28 18.23 11.56
C HIS A 20 10.53 18.09 10.23
N ALA A 21 10.19 16.87 9.87
CA ALA A 21 9.64 16.51 8.57
C ALA A 21 8.13 16.78 8.43
N LEU A 22 7.35 16.64 9.51
CA LEU A 22 5.94 17.05 9.57
C LEU A 22 5.76 18.07 10.67
N LYS A 23 5.13 19.21 10.34
CA LYS A 23 4.99 20.37 11.23
C LYS A 23 3.52 20.73 11.32
N ASP A 24 2.87 20.36 12.43
CA ASP A 24 1.46 20.68 12.73
C ASP A 24 0.53 20.39 11.52
N LEU A 25 0.77 19.25 10.85
CA LEU A 25 0.06 18.92 9.62
C LEU A 25 -1.35 18.43 9.96
N SER A 26 -2.33 19.11 9.36
CA SER A 26 -3.73 18.71 9.44
C SER A 26 -4.28 18.48 8.03
N LEU A 27 -5.09 17.43 7.86
CA LEU A 27 -5.66 17.02 6.58
C LEU A 27 -6.99 16.33 6.81
N HIS A 28 -7.97 16.67 6.00
CA HIS A 28 -9.25 15.97 5.95
C HIS A 28 -9.49 15.44 4.53
N LEU A 29 -9.87 14.17 4.43
CA LEU A 29 -10.24 13.51 3.18
C LEU A 29 -11.56 12.79 3.39
N ALA A 30 -12.60 13.21 2.68
CA ALA A 30 -13.90 12.56 2.76
C ALA A 30 -13.90 11.20 2.04
N GLU A 31 -14.97 10.44 2.20
CA GLU A 31 -15.13 9.16 1.50
C GLU A 31 -15.35 9.41 0.01
N GLY A 32 -14.65 8.67 -0.83
CA GLY A 32 -14.69 8.83 -2.29
C GLY A 32 -13.83 9.97 -2.85
N GLU A 33 -13.19 10.77 -1.99
CA GLU A 33 -12.29 11.83 -2.46
C GLU A 33 -10.87 11.31 -2.71
N SER A 34 -10.14 12.05 -3.52
CA SER A 34 -8.72 11.85 -3.82
C SER A 34 -7.94 13.13 -3.53
N ILE A 35 -6.76 13.00 -2.93
CA ILE A 35 -5.84 14.13 -2.68
C ILE A 35 -4.49 13.80 -3.30
N ALA A 36 -3.94 14.74 -4.07
CA ALA A 36 -2.57 14.70 -4.55
C ALA A 36 -1.66 15.49 -3.59
N VAL A 37 -0.63 14.84 -3.08
CA VAL A 37 0.40 15.47 -2.23
C VAL A 37 1.57 15.87 -3.12
N ILE A 38 1.74 17.15 -3.35
CA ILE A 38 2.76 17.72 -4.25
C ILE A 38 3.83 18.44 -3.42
N GLY A 39 5.08 18.35 -3.86
CA GLY A 39 6.22 19.03 -3.21
C GLY A 39 7.55 18.50 -3.71
N GLY A 40 8.63 19.23 -3.50
CA GLY A 40 9.98 18.82 -3.86
C GLY A 40 10.52 17.63 -3.04
N ASN A 41 11.73 17.20 -3.36
CA ASN A 41 12.43 16.19 -2.59
C ASN A 41 12.68 16.70 -1.17
N GLY A 42 12.45 15.84 -0.17
CA GLY A 42 12.57 16.23 1.24
C GLY A 42 11.38 17.00 1.82
N ALA A 43 10.33 17.32 1.04
CA ALA A 43 9.14 18.03 1.52
C ALA A 43 8.24 17.25 2.49
N GLY A 44 8.61 16.02 2.87
CA GLY A 44 7.84 15.21 3.83
C GLY A 44 6.73 14.34 3.22
N LYS A 45 6.60 14.27 1.89
CA LYS A 45 5.55 13.46 1.21
C LYS A 45 5.56 11.99 1.68
N SER A 46 6.69 11.31 1.49
CA SER A 46 6.84 9.91 1.91
C SER A 46 6.77 9.77 3.44
N THR A 47 7.16 10.79 4.21
CA THR A 47 7.00 10.80 5.67
C THR A 47 5.52 10.79 6.04
N LEU A 48 4.69 11.60 5.38
CA LEU A 48 3.24 11.61 5.58
C LEU A 48 2.63 10.25 5.25
N LEU A 49 2.92 9.70 4.07
CA LEU A 49 2.40 8.38 3.66
C LEU A 49 2.81 7.28 4.65
N ASN A 50 4.08 7.29 5.10
CA ASN A 50 4.59 6.33 6.07
C ASN A 50 3.97 6.52 7.47
N ALA A 51 3.71 7.76 7.89
CA ALA A 51 3.01 8.04 9.16
C ALA A 51 1.57 7.53 9.12
N VAL A 52 0.85 7.74 8.02
CA VAL A 52 -0.52 7.21 7.83
C VAL A 52 -0.52 5.69 7.75
N ALA A 53 0.45 5.09 7.04
CA ALA A 53 0.60 3.62 6.95
C ALA A 53 0.99 2.98 8.29
N GLY A 54 1.60 3.74 9.21
CA GLY A 54 2.06 3.24 10.51
C GLY A 54 3.46 2.64 10.51
N VAL A 55 4.24 2.91 9.47
CA VAL A 55 5.68 2.57 9.41
C VAL A 55 6.45 3.39 10.45
N TRP A 56 6.10 4.67 10.58
CA TRP A 56 6.64 5.57 11.60
C TRP A 56 5.53 6.11 12.49
N GLY A 57 5.76 6.10 13.82
CA GLY A 57 4.89 6.79 14.75
C GLY A 57 5.05 8.30 14.62
N VAL A 58 3.98 9.05 14.83
CA VAL A 58 4.01 10.51 14.98
C VAL A 58 4.41 10.88 16.40
N ASP A 59 5.04 12.06 16.57
CA ASP A 59 5.48 12.54 17.87
C ASP A 59 4.33 13.19 18.64
N SER A 60 3.37 13.80 17.93
CA SER A 60 2.13 14.34 18.47
C SER A 60 1.05 14.42 17.40
N GLY A 61 -0.18 14.75 17.80
CA GLY A 61 -1.35 14.80 16.93
C GLY A 61 -2.08 13.47 16.83
N THR A 62 -3.09 13.39 15.97
CA THR A 62 -3.93 12.20 15.81
C THR A 62 -4.20 11.86 14.36
N ILE A 63 -4.37 10.56 14.08
CA ILE A 63 -4.74 10.03 12.76
C ILE A 63 -5.94 9.11 12.94
N LYS A 64 -7.09 9.44 12.32
CA LYS A 64 -8.30 8.63 12.33
C LYS A 64 -8.68 8.19 10.93
N LEU A 65 -9.13 6.95 10.77
CA LEU A 65 -9.60 6.39 9.50
C LEU A 65 -10.96 5.72 9.70
N GLY A 66 -11.99 6.26 9.02
CA GLY A 66 -13.37 5.77 9.15
C GLY A 66 -13.84 5.78 10.61
N GLY A 67 -13.53 6.84 11.37
CA GLY A 67 -13.87 7.01 12.79
C GLY A 67 -12.99 6.22 13.77
N ILE A 68 -12.08 5.36 13.27
CA ILE A 68 -11.18 4.56 14.11
C ILE A 68 -9.88 5.35 14.32
N ASP A 69 -9.48 5.55 15.57
CA ASP A 69 -8.16 6.10 15.88
C ASP A 69 -7.09 5.05 15.58
N ILE A 70 -6.21 5.38 14.62
CA ILE A 70 -5.12 4.52 14.20
C ILE A 70 -3.75 5.09 14.60
N THR A 71 -3.68 6.20 15.32
CA THR A 71 -2.47 6.94 15.65
C THR A 71 -1.35 6.05 16.20
N HIS A 72 -1.68 5.14 17.10
CA HIS A 72 -0.72 4.25 17.76
C HIS A 72 -0.81 2.79 17.29
N LEU A 73 -1.64 2.51 16.27
CA LEU A 73 -1.70 1.16 15.71
C LEU A 73 -0.45 0.89 14.86
N PRO A 74 0.22 -0.25 15.05
CA PRO A 74 1.34 -0.65 14.20
C PRO A 74 0.87 -0.97 12.77
N GLU A 75 1.79 -0.89 11.80
CA GLU A 75 1.55 -1.07 10.37
C GLU A 75 0.69 -2.32 10.06
N TYR A 76 1.03 -3.48 10.63
CA TYR A 76 0.32 -4.72 10.36
C TYR A 76 -1.17 -4.70 10.79
N LYS A 77 -1.54 -3.89 11.78
CA LYS A 77 -2.94 -3.69 12.19
C LYS A 77 -3.65 -2.72 11.26
N ARG A 78 -2.94 -1.68 10.77
CA ARG A 78 -3.48 -0.72 9.79
C ARG A 78 -3.65 -1.36 8.41
N ALA A 79 -2.84 -2.34 8.05
CA ALA A 79 -2.90 -3.07 6.79
C ALA A 79 -4.28 -3.71 6.49
N LYS A 80 -5.12 -3.90 7.51
CA LYS A 80 -6.53 -4.31 7.35
C LYS A 80 -7.38 -3.24 6.65
N TYR A 81 -7.03 -1.97 6.83
CA TYR A 81 -7.84 -0.83 6.39
C TYR A 81 -7.19 -0.06 5.24
N ILE A 82 -5.87 -0.19 5.08
CA ILE A 82 -5.06 0.62 4.17
C ILE A 82 -4.45 -0.30 3.11
N GLY A 83 -4.72 -0.01 1.84
CA GLY A 83 -3.98 -0.51 0.69
C GLY A 83 -2.78 0.40 0.42
N ARG A 84 -1.65 -0.16 0.04
CA ARG A 84 -0.46 0.62 -0.30
C ARG A 84 0.19 0.11 -1.58
N VAL A 85 0.51 1.04 -2.47
CA VAL A 85 1.35 0.82 -3.64
C VAL A 85 2.62 1.63 -3.46
N PHE A 86 3.77 0.98 -3.55
CA PHE A 86 5.08 1.57 -3.37
C PHE A 86 5.60 2.13 -4.70
N GLN A 87 6.50 3.10 -4.63
CA GLN A 87 7.24 3.64 -5.77
C GLN A 87 8.01 2.53 -6.51
N ASP A 88 8.70 1.65 -5.75
CA ASP A 88 9.34 0.46 -6.30
C ASP A 88 8.37 -0.74 -6.19
N PRO A 89 7.90 -1.29 -7.34
CA PRO A 89 7.01 -2.45 -7.34
C PRO A 89 7.61 -3.71 -6.69
N MET A 90 8.95 -3.77 -6.55
CA MET A 90 9.63 -4.87 -5.86
C MET A 90 9.28 -4.90 -4.36
N MET A 91 9.04 -3.74 -3.75
CA MET A 91 8.70 -3.66 -2.33
C MET A 91 7.29 -4.15 -2.01
N GLY A 92 6.40 -4.14 -3.00
CA GLY A 92 5.02 -4.59 -2.85
C GLY A 92 4.81 -6.10 -3.09
N THR A 93 5.85 -6.83 -3.53
CA THR A 93 5.74 -8.23 -3.96
C THR A 93 6.86 -9.11 -3.42
N ALA A 94 6.59 -10.40 -3.26
CA ALA A 94 7.59 -11.42 -2.97
C ALA A 94 8.10 -12.00 -4.30
N ALA A 95 9.21 -11.47 -4.82
CA ALA A 95 9.72 -11.78 -6.16
C ALA A 95 9.99 -13.29 -6.41
N ASN A 96 10.39 -14.03 -5.37
CA ASN A 96 10.69 -15.47 -5.45
C ASN A 96 9.45 -16.36 -5.33
N MET A 97 8.30 -15.79 -4.99
CA MET A 97 7.02 -16.49 -4.89
C MET A 97 6.24 -16.39 -6.20
N GLN A 98 5.33 -17.33 -6.41
CA GLN A 98 4.44 -17.37 -7.57
C GLN A 98 3.41 -16.21 -7.52
N ILE A 99 2.82 -15.88 -8.67
CA ILE A 99 1.76 -14.86 -8.76
C ILE A 99 0.59 -15.24 -7.85
N GLU A 100 0.11 -16.49 -7.92
CA GLU A 100 -0.99 -16.96 -7.08
C GLU A 100 -0.68 -16.91 -5.58
N GLU A 101 0.58 -17.15 -5.19
CA GLU A 101 1.01 -17.06 -3.79
C GLU A 101 1.00 -15.62 -3.29
N ASN A 102 1.48 -14.67 -4.10
CA ASN A 102 1.41 -13.24 -3.80
C ASN A 102 -0.04 -12.76 -3.64
N LEU A 103 -0.94 -13.16 -4.57
CA LEU A 103 -2.37 -12.87 -4.50
C LEU A 103 -3.01 -13.48 -3.25
N ALA A 104 -2.67 -14.73 -2.91
CA ALA A 104 -3.18 -15.39 -1.72
C ALA A 104 -2.76 -14.69 -0.42
N LEU A 105 -1.52 -14.17 -0.35
CA LEU A 105 -1.07 -13.37 0.79
C LEU A 105 -1.84 -12.06 0.89
N ALA A 106 -2.03 -11.36 -0.24
CA ALA A 106 -2.79 -10.13 -0.30
C ALA A 106 -4.27 -10.35 0.08
N ALA A 107 -4.89 -11.42 -0.41
CA ALA A 107 -6.27 -11.78 -0.11
C ALA A 107 -6.50 -12.13 1.37
N ARG A 108 -5.46 -12.53 2.10
CA ARG A 108 -5.53 -12.87 3.53
C ARG A 108 -5.05 -11.77 4.45
N ARG A 109 -4.74 -10.58 3.90
CA ARG A 109 -4.29 -9.42 4.68
C ARG A 109 -5.34 -9.03 5.71
N GLY A 110 -4.93 -8.92 6.99
CA GLY A 110 -5.81 -8.58 8.10
C GLY A 110 -6.77 -9.69 8.54
N GLY A 111 -6.76 -10.85 7.88
CA GLY A 111 -7.55 -12.02 8.26
C GLY A 111 -6.89 -12.88 9.33
N ARG A 112 -7.69 -13.81 9.92
CA ARG A 112 -7.15 -14.85 10.81
C ARG A 112 -6.36 -15.88 10.00
N ARG A 113 -5.16 -16.20 10.46
CA ARG A 113 -4.35 -17.28 9.89
C ARG A 113 -4.75 -18.61 10.54
N SER A 114 -4.93 -19.63 9.72
CA SER A 114 -5.20 -21.01 10.18
C SER A 114 -4.34 -21.97 9.37
N LEU A 115 -4.18 -23.22 9.87
CA LEU A 115 -3.55 -24.32 9.17
C LEU A 115 -4.50 -24.83 8.07
N ARG A 116 -4.63 -24.07 7.00
CA ARG A 116 -5.43 -24.42 5.82
C ARG A 116 -4.52 -24.66 4.62
N MET A 117 -5.05 -25.36 3.62
CA MET A 117 -4.40 -25.48 2.32
C MET A 117 -4.06 -24.09 1.77
N GLY A 118 -2.86 -23.93 1.26
CA GLY A 118 -2.31 -22.64 0.84
C GLY A 118 -3.19 -21.92 -0.18
N ILE A 119 -3.57 -22.61 -1.26
CA ILE A 119 -4.41 -22.09 -2.33
C ILE A 119 -5.34 -23.21 -2.80
N THR A 120 -6.64 -22.97 -2.79
CA THR A 120 -7.66 -23.89 -3.29
C THR A 120 -7.86 -23.74 -4.80
N LYS A 121 -8.47 -24.74 -5.46
CA LYS A 121 -8.83 -24.64 -6.88
C LYS A 121 -9.77 -23.46 -7.15
N ALA A 122 -10.72 -23.21 -6.24
CA ALA A 122 -11.67 -22.10 -6.34
C ALA A 122 -10.95 -20.72 -6.25
N GLU A 123 -10.01 -20.57 -5.30
CA GLU A 123 -9.22 -19.35 -5.19
C GLU A 123 -8.37 -19.11 -6.43
N ARG A 124 -7.76 -20.16 -6.99
CA ARG A 124 -6.97 -20.07 -8.24
C ARG A 124 -7.81 -19.59 -9.42
N GLU A 125 -9.04 -20.09 -9.56
CA GLU A 125 -9.94 -19.62 -10.61
C GLU A 125 -10.36 -18.17 -10.39
N GLN A 126 -10.66 -17.80 -9.17
CA GLN A 126 -10.95 -16.40 -8.80
C GLN A 126 -9.78 -15.48 -9.13
N PHE A 127 -8.55 -15.87 -8.83
CA PHE A 127 -7.36 -15.08 -9.16
C PHE A 127 -7.17 -14.96 -10.68
N ARG A 128 -7.46 -16.01 -11.44
CA ARG A 128 -7.41 -15.97 -12.90
C ARG A 128 -8.39 -14.93 -13.46
N GLU A 129 -9.64 -14.94 -13.01
CA GLU A 129 -10.63 -13.95 -13.44
C GLU A 129 -10.24 -12.51 -13.06
N MET A 130 -9.66 -12.31 -11.89
CA MET A 130 -9.15 -10.99 -11.49
C MET A 130 -7.99 -10.51 -12.36
N LEU A 131 -7.09 -11.41 -12.76
CA LEU A 131 -5.94 -11.07 -13.60
C LEU A 131 -6.35 -10.75 -15.04
N LYS A 132 -7.41 -11.36 -15.57
CA LYS A 132 -7.95 -11.03 -16.90
C LYS A 132 -8.33 -9.56 -17.04
N ILE A 133 -8.77 -8.91 -15.96
CA ILE A 133 -9.15 -7.50 -15.96
C ILE A 133 -7.95 -6.60 -16.29
N LEU A 134 -6.73 -7.06 -16.01
CA LEU A 134 -5.50 -6.30 -16.29
C LEU A 134 -5.10 -6.35 -17.77
N ASP A 135 -5.61 -7.31 -18.55
CA ASP A 135 -5.28 -7.53 -19.96
C ASP A 135 -3.76 -7.58 -20.25
N LEU A 136 -3.02 -8.30 -19.40
CA LEU A 136 -1.55 -8.41 -19.44
C LEU A 136 -1.06 -9.85 -19.62
N GLY A 137 -1.97 -10.81 -19.88
CA GLY A 137 -1.67 -12.24 -20.04
C GLY A 137 -1.17 -12.91 -18.74
N LEU A 138 -1.47 -12.34 -17.59
CA LEU A 138 -1.05 -12.88 -16.28
C LEU A 138 -1.94 -14.03 -15.80
N GLU A 139 -3.15 -14.13 -16.33
CA GLU A 139 -4.13 -15.18 -16.01
C GLU A 139 -3.64 -16.59 -16.35
N ASP A 140 -2.76 -16.73 -17.34
CA ASP A 140 -2.16 -17.99 -17.75
C ASP A 140 -0.82 -18.29 -17.07
N ARG A 141 -0.32 -17.34 -16.27
CA ARG A 141 0.99 -17.37 -15.64
C ARG A 141 0.96 -17.43 -14.11
N LEU A 142 -0.12 -17.92 -13.53
CA LEU A 142 -0.34 -17.97 -12.07
C LEU A 142 0.79 -18.63 -11.29
N THR A 143 1.45 -19.63 -11.87
CA THR A 143 2.56 -20.38 -11.26
C THR A 143 3.94 -19.79 -11.56
N ASP A 144 4.02 -18.74 -12.37
CA ASP A 144 5.29 -18.05 -12.63
C ASP A 144 5.70 -17.22 -11.41
N LYS A 145 7.01 -17.09 -11.20
CA LYS A 145 7.56 -16.22 -10.17
C LYS A 145 7.35 -14.76 -10.54
N VAL A 146 6.92 -13.95 -9.58
CA VAL A 146 6.72 -12.50 -9.78
C VAL A 146 8.00 -11.79 -10.23
N GLY A 147 9.17 -12.28 -9.85
CA GLY A 147 10.46 -11.77 -10.31
C GLY A 147 10.67 -11.81 -11.82
N LEU A 148 9.94 -12.67 -12.56
CA LEU A 148 10.00 -12.80 -14.02
C LEU A 148 9.09 -11.81 -14.76
N LEU A 149 8.28 -11.04 -14.05
CA LEU A 149 7.37 -10.07 -14.64
C LEU A 149 8.11 -8.80 -15.07
N SER A 150 7.64 -8.17 -16.13
CA SER A 150 8.06 -6.82 -16.50
C SER A 150 7.70 -5.80 -15.41
N GLY A 151 8.32 -4.62 -15.43
CA GLY A 151 8.00 -3.54 -14.50
C GLY A 151 6.53 -3.19 -14.49
N GLY A 152 5.92 -2.99 -15.66
CA GLY A 152 4.49 -2.66 -15.81
C GLY A 152 3.57 -3.80 -15.33
N GLN A 153 3.87 -5.05 -15.68
CA GLN A 153 3.10 -6.21 -15.20
C GLN A 153 3.15 -6.31 -13.66
N ARG A 154 4.32 -6.09 -13.06
CA ARG A 154 4.47 -6.12 -11.60
C ARG A 154 3.74 -4.95 -10.93
N GLN A 155 3.79 -3.77 -11.52
CA GLN A 155 3.05 -2.60 -11.06
C GLN A 155 1.54 -2.87 -11.04
N ALA A 156 0.99 -3.36 -12.15
CA ALA A 156 -0.42 -3.70 -12.25
C ALA A 156 -0.82 -4.79 -11.24
N LEU A 157 0.02 -5.82 -11.05
CA LEU A 157 -0.20 -6.85 -10.03
C LEU A 157 -0.20 -6.24 -8.62
N THR A 158 0.72 -5.33 -8.32
CA THR A 158 0.80 -4.66 -7.01
C THR A 158 -0.45 -3.83 -6.73
N LEU A 159 -0.95 -3.10 -7.73
CA LEU A 159 -2.19 -2.34 -7.63
C LEU A 159 -3.39 -3.26 -7.37
N LEU A 160 -3.51 -4.35 -8.13
CA LEU A 160 -4.54 -5.36 -7.89
C LEU A 160 -4.47 -5.91 -6.46
N MET A 161 -3.28 -6.29 -5.99
CA MET A 161 -3.07 -6.80 -4.62
C MET A 161 -3.45 -5.77 -3.55
N ALA A 162 -3.16 -4.48 -3.77
CA ALA A 162 -3.50 -3.42 -2.83
C ALA A 162 -5.01 -3.22 -2.68
N THR A 163 -5.78 -3.45 -3.75
CA THR A 163 -7.23 -3.23 -3.82
C THR A 163 -8.08 -4.47 -3.50
N LEU A 164 -7.50 -5.68 -3.51
CA LEU A 164 -8.21 -6.96 -3.31
C LEU A 164 -9.15 -6.98 -2.10
N GLN A 165 -8.75 -6.41 -0.98
CA GLN A 165 -9.50 -6.40 0.28
C GLN A 165 -10.39 -5.16 0.44
N LYS A 166 -10.63 -4.38 -0.64
CA LYS A 166 -11.42 -3.14 -0.63
C LYS A 166 -11.02 -2.24 0.55
N PRO A 167 -9.78 -1.74 0.57
CA PRO A 167 -9.30 -0.93 1.68
C PRO A 167 -10.13 0.35 1.84
N LYS A 168 -10.20 0.89 3.05
CA LYS A 168 -10.84 2.19 3.32
C LYS A 168 -10.03 3.36 2.79
N LEU A 169 -8.72 3.17 2.64
CA LEU A 169 -7.78 4.17 2.11
C LEU A 169 -6.75 3.48 1.22
N LEU A 170 -6.48 4.07 0.07
CA LEU A 170 -5.41 3.65 -0.83
C LEU A 170 -4.31 4.71 -0.83
N LEU A 171 -3.09 4.32 -0.49
CA LEU A 171 -1.90 5.16 -0.53
C LEU A 171 -1.10 4.80 -1.79
N LEU A 172 -0.90 5.78 -2.66
CA LEU A 172 -0.16 5.63 -3.91
C LEU A 172 1.09 6.51 -3.86
N ASP A 173 2.27 5.90 -3.92
CA ASP A 173 3.55 6.59 -3.87
C ASP A 173 4.21 6.50 -5.27
N GLU A 174 4.16 7.59 -6.06
CA GLU A 174 4.73 7.73 -7.42
C GLU A 174 4.49 6.51 -8.35
N HIS A 175 3.31 5.90 -8.24
CA HIS A 175 2.98 4.61 -8.86
C HIS A 175 2.97 4.60 -10.41
N THR A 176 2.98 5.75 -11.05
CA THR A 176 2.95 5.85 -12.53
C THR A 176 4.33 5.94 -13.17
N ALA A 177 5.39 6.14 -12.38
CA ALA A 177 6.74 6.35 -12.90
C ALA A 177 7.31 5.15 -13.68
N ALA A 178 6.77 3.95 -13.47
CA ALA A 178 7.22 2.71 -14.13
C ALA A 178 6.22 2.17 -15.18
N LEU A 179 5.11 2.87 -15.43
CA LEU A 179 4.13 2.46 -16.42
C LEU A 179 4.50 2.98 -17.82
N ASP A 180 4.41 2.11 -18.81
CA ASP A 180 4.46 2.49 -20.23
C ASP A 180 3.26 3.43 -20.52
N PRO A 181 3.37 4.46 -21.41
CA PRO A 181 2.27 5.39 -21.73
C PRO A 181 0.96 4.73 -22.17
N LYS A 182 0.99 3.45 -22.54
CA LYS A 182 -0.22 2.66 -22.88
C LYS A 182 -0.90 2.01 -21.67
N THR A 183 -0.24 1.97 -20.51
CA THR A 183 -0.72 1.33 -19.27
C THR A 183 -0.94 2.31 -18.13
N ALA A 184 -0.66 3.59 -18.36
CA ALA A 184 -0.86 4.71 -17.41
C ALA A 184 -2.26 5.43 -17.62
#